data_b36aee1323e055b2144fc952d7d0b4e2
#
_entry.id   b36aee1323e055b2144fc952d7d0b4e2
#
_cell.length_a   1.000
_cell.length_b   1.000
_cell.length_c   1.000
_cell.angle_alpha   90.00
_cell.angle_beta   90.00
_cell.angle_gamma   90.00
#
_symmetry.space_group_name_H-M   'P 1'
#
loop_
_entity.id
_entity.type
_entity.pdbx_description
1 polymer ?
#
loop_
_entity_poly.entity_id
_entity_poly.type
_entity_poly.pdbx_seq_one_letter_code
_entity_poly.pdbx_strand_id
1 'polypeptide(L)'
;LEKIGDTWDVTQGTGAVREIAKDDSDVDAELVEIVKEAHDGTIEYVREAVGTTTADIHSYFAQVQDDPSIQIVTIAQKAYVEQKIKGTANEGLPVLSAGAPFKAGTRSDPEYYTFVPKGELAIKNVADLYLYDNTVALLKVTGADVKDWLEMSAGQFNQIDPSKTEEQQLINPDYRSYNYDVIDGVTYEIDVTQPAKYDPDGTLINENASRIVNLQYDGKPIDDKQQFIVATNNYRANGTFPGVRNATQIEVYPDENRQTIIDYILAQKTINPSADNNWTFAPFPAGVKVVFESSKNAVQVLTDDSSIKYVGEGSDGFGKYTFK
;
A
#
# COMPACT_ATOMS: atom_id res chain seq x y z
N LEU A 1 41.71 -15.67 17.28
CA LEU A 1 42.09 -16.83 16.48
C LEU A 1 43.24 -17.57 17.20
N GLU A 2 43.10 -18.84 17.38
CA GLU A 2 44.19 -19.71 17.89
C GLU A 2 44.50 -20.81 16.87
N LYS A 3 45.79 -21.14 16.74
CA LYS A 3 46.23 -22.23 15.87
C LYS A 3 46.12 -23.53 16.61
N ILE A 4 45.28 -24.44 16.12
CA ILE A 4 45.10 -25.79 16.68
C ILE A 4 45.55 -26.77 15.61
N GLY A 5 46.79 -27.32 15.78
CA GLY A 5 47.41 -28.10 14.74
C GLY A 5 47.75 -27.29 13.50
N ASP A 6 47.26 -27.71 12.33
CA ASP A 6 47.44 -27.01 11.04
C ASP A 6 46.25 -26.09 10.67
N THR A 7 45.24 -25.96 11.53
CA THR A 7 44.07 -25.11 11.31
C THR A 7 44.03 -23.91 12.27
N TRP A 8 43.34 -22.84 11.86
CA TRP A 8 43.05 -21.70 12.72
C TRP A 8 41.62 -21.81 13.21
N ASP A 9 41.40 -21.68 14.52
CA ASP A 9 40.09 -21.72 15.14
C ASP A 9 39.72 -20.36 15.72
N VAL A 10 38.41 -20.00 15.68
CA VAL A 10 37.88 -18.79 16.29
C VAL A 10 37.52 -19.11 17.74
N THR A 11 38.44 -18.80 18.68
CA THR A 11 38.24 -19.07 20.10
C THR A 11 37.50 -18.02 20.84
N GLN A 12 37.44 -16.79 20.27
CA GLN A 12 36.67 -15.67 20.82
C GLN A 12 36.28 -14.71 19.70
N GLY A 13 35.02 -14.26 19.70
CA GLY A 13 34.50 -13.21 18.84
C GLY A 13 33.74 -12.17 19.68
N THR A 14 33.93 -10.89 19.37
CA THR A 14 33.10 -9.80 19.93
C THR A 14 32.46 -9.06 18.80
N GLY A 15 31.17 -8.71 18.96
CA GLY A 15 30.41 -7.85 18.05
C GLY A 15 29.88 -6.61 18.81
N ALA A 16 29.82 -5.49 18.15
CA ALA A 16 29.21 -4.29 18.69
C ALA A 16 28.34 -3.63 17.60
N VAL A 17 27.19 -3.09 18.01
CA VAL A 17 26.38 -2.19 17.18
C VAL A 17 26.76 -0.77 17.55
N ARG A 18 27.10 0.04 16.54
CA ARG A 18 27.31 1.47 16.70
C ARG A 18 26.12 2.20 16.09
N GLU A 19 25.42 2.99 16.88
CA GLU A 19 24.43 3.90 16.36
C GLU A 19 25.12 5.11 15.73
N ILE A 20 24.67 5.50 14.53
CA ILE A 20 25.11 6.72 13.87
C ILE A 20 24.14 7.82 14.28
N ALA A 21 24.69 8.94 14.76
CA ALA A 21 23.88 10.10 15.13
C ALA A 21 23.10 10.63 13.90
N LYS A 22 21.88 11.12 14.15
CA LYS A 22 21.03 11.70 13.10
C LYS A 22 21.36 13.18 12.82
N ASP A 23 22.35 13.72 13.51
CA ASP A 23 22.89 15.06 13.32
C ASP A 23 24.27 15.01 12.63
N ASP A 24 24.86 16.18 12.39
CA ASP A 24 26.13 16.29 11.67
C ASP A 24 27.36 15.85 12.49
N SER A 25 27.19 15.38 13.73
CA SER A 25 28.33 15.06 14.63
C SER A 25 29.12 13.82 14.18
N ASP A 26 28.50 12.91 13.45
CA ASP A 26 29.13 11.70 12.91
C ASP A 26 29.48 11.82 11.41
N VAL A 27 29.36 13.02 10.82
CA VAL A 27 29.65 13.26 9.40
C VAL A 27 31.14 13.36 9.15
N ASP A 28 31.65 12.53 8.24
CA ASP A 28 33.02 12.60 7.75
C ASP A 28 33.13 13.58 6.57
N ALA A 29 33.83 14.69 6.76
CA ALA A 29 33.93 15.75 5.78
C ALA A 29 34.66 15.32 4.48
N GLU A 30 35.61 14.38 4.56
CA GLU A 30 36.29 13.83 3.38
C GLU A 30 35.37 12.98 2.55
N LEU A 31 34.55 12.14 3.19
CA LEU A 31 33.52 11.34 2.49
C LEU A 31 32.46 12.21 1.83
N VAL A 32 32.02 13.27 2.51
CA VAL A 32 31.06 14.23 1.93
C VAL A 32 31.62 14.86 0.65
N GLU A 33 32.88 15.28 0.65
CA GLU A 33 33.50 15.87 -0.54
C GLU A 33 33.66 14.88 -1.68
N ILE A 34 34.01 13.62 -1.39
CA ILE A 34 34.13 12.55 -2.38
C ILE A 34 32.79 12.27 -3.08
N VAL A 35 31.67 12.25 -2.34
CA VAL A 35 30.35 11.93 -2.89
C VAL A 35 29.57 13.16 -3.39
N LYS A 36 30.10 14.37 -3.20
CA LYS A 36 29.39 15.62 -3.44
C LYS A 36 28.82 15.74 -4.86
N GLU A 37 29.61 15.44 -5.89
CA GLU A 37 29.20 15.55 -7.29
C GLU A 37 28.03 14.58 -7.57
N ALA A 38 28.12 13.33 -7.12
CA ALA A 38 27.06 12.35 -7.26
C ALA A 38 25.80 12.73 -6.48
N HIS A 39 25.97 13.28 -5.28
CA HIS A 39 24.86 13.76 -4.45
C HIS A 39 24.13 14.93 -5.12
N ASP A 40 24.88 15.97 -5.55
CA ASP A 40 24.30 17.16 -6.19
C ASP A 40 23.58 16.77 -7.50
N GLY A 41 24.18 15.89 -8.32
CA GLY A 41 23.55 15.37 -9.53
C GLY A 41 22.29 14.57 -9.25
N THR A 42 22.26 13.78 -8.18
CA THR A 42 21.06 13.06 -7.75
C THR A 42 19.95 14.03 -7.32
N ILE A 43 20.30 15.07 -6.55
CA ILE A 43 19.34 16.10 -6.12
C ILE A 43 18.74 16.84 -7.32
N GLU A 44 19.56 17.18 -8.32
CA GLU A 44 19.07 17.79 -9.55
C GLU A 44 18.11 16.86 -10.31
N TYR A 45 18.53 15.62 -10.54
CA TYR A 45 17.73 14.62 -11.23
C TYR A 45 16.37 14.36 -10.56
N VAL A 46 16.33 14.16 -9.24
CA VAL A 46 15.06 13.84 -8.57
C VAL A 46 14.10 15.04 -8.49
N ARG A 47 14.57 16.25 -8.80
CA ARG A 47 13.77 17.47 -8.91
C ARG A 47 13.23 17.75 -10.30
N GLU A 48 13.61 16.95 -11.31
CA GLU A 48 13.05 17.10 -12.65
C GLU A 48 11.53 16.95 -12.63
N ALA A 49 10.85 17.91 -13.26
CA ALA A 49 9.40 17.91 -13.35
C ALA A 49 8.88 16.79 -14.26
N VAL A 50 7.87 16.08 -13.82
CA VAL A 50 7.22 15.00 -14.60
C VAL A 50 5.77 15.35 -14.98
N GLY A 51 5.17 16.36 -14.38
CA GLY A 51 3.81 16.80 -14.69
C GLY A 51 3.20 17.63 -13.58
N THR A 52 1.88 17.64 -13.49
CA THR A 52 1.14 18.37 -12.46
C THR A 52 0.00 17.53 -11.90
N THR A 53 -0.40 17.81 -10.65
CA THR A 53 -1.61 17.24 -10.04
C THR A 53 -2.64 18.32 -9.71
N THR A 54 -3.92 18.01 -9.92
CA THR A 54 -5.04 18.93 -9.65
C THR A 54 -5.52 18.93 -8.21
N ALA A 55 -5.07 17.97 -7.39
CA ALA A 55 -5.40 17.81 -5.97
C ALA A 55 -4.18 17.34 -5.18
N ASP A 56 -4.21 17.49 -3.86
CA ASP A 56 -3.22 16.91 -2.98
C ASP A 56 -3.24 15.37 -3.09
N ILE A 57 -2.06 14.76 -3.00
CA ILE A 57 -1.91 13.30 -2.91
C ILE A 57 -1.33 12.98 -1.54
N HIS A 58 -2.06 12.22 -0.75
CA HIS A 58 -1.63 11.86 0.60
C HIS A 58 -2.02 10.43 0.95
N SER A 59 -1.35 9.84 1.93
CA SER A 59 -1.61 8.48 2.41
C SER A 59 -2.15 8.44 3.84
N TYR A 60 -2.58 9.58 4.38
CA TYR A 60 -2.97 9.67 5.79
C TYR A 60 -4.07 8.69 6.17
N PHE A 61 -5.01 8.42 5.27
CA PHE A 61 -6.14 7.55 5.53
C PHE A 61 -6.18 6.30 4.63
N ALA A 62 -5.08 6.03 3.93
CA ALA A 62 -4.97 4.94 2.97
C ALA A 62 -5.25 3.54 3.54
N GLN A 63 -5.16 3.38 4.87
CA GLN A 63 -5.50 2.13 5.54
C GLN A 63 -6.99 2.00 5.87
N VAL A 64 -7.80 3.07 5.77
CA VAL A 64 -9.18 3.07 6.27
C VAL A 64 -10.21 3.65 5.30
N GLN A 65 -9.76 4.16 4.18
CA GLN A 65 -10.62 4.60 3.07
C GLN A 65 -9.85 4.51 1.76
N ASP A 66 -10.57 4.54 0.65
CA ASP A 66 -9.97 4.69 -0.67
C ASP A 66 -9.17 6.00 -0.75
N ASP A 67 -7.98 5.97 -1.35
CA ASP A 67 -6.96 6.99 -1.10
C ASP A 67 -6.22 7.38 -2.38
N PRO A 68 -6.00 8.68 -2.61
CA PRO A 68 -5.34 9.19 -3.81
C PRO A 68 -3.92 8.67 -4.02
N SER A 69 -3.19 8.30 -2.96
CA SER A 69 -1.84 7.80 -3.08
C SER A 69 -1.77 6.38 -3.66
N ILE A 70 -2.81 5.58 -3.43
CA ILE A 70 -2.93 4.25 -4.03
C ILE A 70 -3.56 4.34 -5.40
N GLN A 71 -4.56 5.19 -5.58
CA GLN A 71 -5.29 5.38 -6.83
C GLN A 71 -4.35 5.68 -8.00
N ILE A 72 -3.38 6.57 -7.83
CA ILE A 72 -2.44 6.89 -8.93
C ILE A 72 -1.55 5.71 -9.30
N VAL A 73 -1.17 4.89 -8.32
CA VAL A 73 -0.37 3.67 -8.54
C VAL A 73 -1.18 2.65 -9.33
N THR A 74 -2.39 2.37 -8.90
CA THR A 74 -3.26 1.36 -9.54
C THR A 74 -3.66 1.75 -10.95
N ILE A 75 -3.99 3.02 -11.20
CA ILE A 75 -4.28 3.54 -12.55
C ILE A 75 -3.06 3.38 -13.47
N ALA A 76 -1.86 3.75 -13.02
CA ALA A 76 -0.65 3.66 -13.83
C ALA A 76 -0.30 2.21 -14.17
N GLN A 77 -0.34 1.30 -13.18
CA GLN A 77 -0.11 -0.14 -13.39
C GLN A 77 -1.13 -0.74 -14.37
N LYS A 78 -2.41 -0.40 -14.21
CA LYS A 78 -3.48 -0.85 -15.10
C LYS A 78 -3.23 -0.41 -16.53
N ALA A 79 -2.97 0.88 -16.75
CA ALA A 79 -2.70 1.44 -18.07
C ALA A 79 -1.50 0.77 -18.76
N TYR A 80 -0.45 0.48 -18.00
CA TYR A 80 0.72 -0.25 -18.49
C TYR A 80 0.36 -1.67 -18.92
N VAL A 81 -0.32 -2.45 -18.06
CA VAL A 81 -0.69 -3.84 -18.35
C VAL A 81 -1.68 -3.92 -19.51
N GLU A 82 -2.65 -3.01 -19.60
CA GLU A 82 -3.58 -2.92 -20.73
C GLU A 82 -2.86 -2.73 -22.07
N GLN A 83 -1.72 -2.02 -22.10
CA GLN A 83 -0.89 -1.93 -23.30
C GLN A 83 -0.13 -3.23 -23.60
N LYS A 84 0.41 -3.88 -22.58
CA LYS A 84 1.21 -5.11 -22.72
C LYS A 84 0.41 -6.31 -23.19
N ILE A 85 -0.87 -6.41 -22.82
CA ILE A 85 -1.71 -7.54 -23.22
C ILE A 85 -2.28 -7.42 -24.65
N LYS A 86 -2.16 -6.27 -25.32
CA LYS A 86 -2.62 -6.11 -26.72
C LYS A 86 -1.90 -7.07 -27.66
N GLY A 87 -2.63 -7.75 -28.49
CA GLY A 87 -2.11 -8.77 -29.42
C GLY A 87 -1.72 -10.10 -28.76
N THR A 88 -1.98 -10.26 -27.46
CA THR A 88 -1.73 -11.52 -26.73
C THR A 88 -3.03 -12.30 -26.51
N ALA A 89 -2.91 -13.52 -25.97
CA ALA A 89 -4.06 -14.34 -25.60
C ALA A 89 -4.90 -13.73 -24.45
N ASN A 90 -4.41 -12.71 -23.79
CA ASN A 90 -5.09 -12.00 -22.69
C ASN A 90 -5.83 -10.75 -23.16
N GLU A 91 -5.70 -10.37 -24.43
CA GLU A 91 -6.44 -9.23 -24.99
C GLU A 91 -7.96 -9.44 -24.83
N GLY A 92 -8.63 -8.39 -24.32
CA GLY A 92 -10.07 -8.42 -24.07
C GLY A 92 -10.50 -9.00 -22.72
N LEU A 93 -9.57 -9.55 -21.93
CA LEU A 93 -9.87 -9.85 -20.53
C LEU A 93 -9.95 -8.57 -19.70
N PRO A 94 -10.85 -8.51 -18.70
CA PRO A 94 -10.91 -7.38 -17.77
C PRO A 94 -9.59 -7.21 -17.01
N VAL A 95 -9.10 -5.98 -16.92
CA VAL A 95 -7.87 -5.63 -16.18
C VAL A 95 -8.24 -4.92 -14.90
N LEU A 96 -7.91 -5.53 -13.78
CA LEU A 96 -7.94 -4.97 -12.43
C LEU A 96 -6.52 -4.55 -12.02
N SER A 97 -6.39 -3.78 -10.96
CA SER A 97 -5.07 -3.37 -10.44
C SER A 97 -5.03 -3.43 -8.93
N ALA A 98 -4.01 -4.08 -8.36
CA ALA A 98 -3.82 -4.21 -6.93
C ALA A 98 -2.67 -3.31 -6.45
N GLY A 99 -2.92 -2.56 -5.37
CA GLY A 99 -1.96 -1.68 -4.73
C GLY A 99 -2.11 -1.68 -3.22
N ALA A 100 -1.02 -1.40 -2.49
CA ALA A 100 -0.99 -1.34 -1.03
C ALA A 100 -0.40 -0.02 -0.52
N PRO A 101 -0.80 0.48 0.67
CA PRO A 101 -0.24 1.66 1.27
C PRO A 101 1.12 1.35 1.89
N PHE A 102 2.20 1.72 1.21
CA PHE A 102 3.56 1.47 1.70
C PHE A 102 4.01 2.44 2.79
N LYS A 103 3.55 3.68 2.72
CA LYS A 103 3.93 4.77 3.60
C LYS A 103 2.69 5.35 4.28
N ALA A 104 2.17 4.63 5.27
CA ALA A 104 0.93 4.95 5.99
C ALA A 104 1.05 4.64 7.50
N GLY A 105 2.07 5.26 8.17
CA GLY A 105 2.32 5.06 9.60
C GLY A 105 2.95 3.70 9.94
N THR A 106 3.60 3.05 8.97
CA THR A 106 4.30 1.78 9.19
C THR A 106 5.46 1.96 10.19
N ARG A 107 5.81 0.88 10.88
CA ARG A 107 6.86 0.84 11.91
C ARG A 107 6.57 1.74 13.12
N SER A 108 5.28 2.01 13.39
CA SER A 108 4.84 2.90 14.47
C SER A 108 5.46 4.30 14.40
N ASP A 109 5.67 4.81 13.17
CA ASP A 109 6.20 6.15 12.95
C ASP A 109 5.05 7.09 12.52
N PRO A 110 4.63 8.05 13.38
CA PRO A 110 3.54 8.98 13.11
C PRO A 110 3.84 9.99 12.01
N GLU A 111 5.10 10.13 11.59
CA GLU A 111 5.51 11.00 10.49
C GLU A 111 5.70 10.23 9.17
N TYR A 112 5.61 8.89 9.18
CA TYR A 112 5.85 8.05 8.00
C TYR A 112 4.63 7.97 7.08
N TYR A 113 4.31 9.10 6.46
CA TYR A 113 3.23 9.26 5.48
C TYR A 113 3.72 10.02 4.26
N THR A 114 3.05 9.81 3.12
CA THR A 114 3.24 10.61 1.92
C THR A 114 2.32 11.82 1.96
N PHE A 115 2.85 12.99 1.61
CA PHE A 115 2.06 14.19 1.31
C PHE A 115 2.71 14.95 0.16
N VAL A 116 2.03 14.99 -0.97
CA VAL A 116 2.42 15.74 -2.17
C VAL A 116 1.34 16.78 -2.44
N PRO A 117 1.65 18.08 -2.28
CA PRO A 117 0.66 19.14 -2.48
C PRO A 117 0.26 19.26 -3.96
N LYS A 118 -0.94 19.75 -4.20
CA LYS A 118 -1.42 20.16 -5.52
C LYS A 118 -0.41 21.07 -6.22
N GLY A 119 -0.14 20.79 -7.50
CA GLY A 119 0.77 21.58 -8.31
C GLY A 119 1.75 20.73 -9.12
N GLU A 120 2.98 21.18 -9.23
CA GLU A 120 4.04 20.50 -9.97
C GLU A 120 4.46 19.20 -9.29
N LEU A 121 4.65 18.16 -10.09
CA LEU A 121 5.16 16.86 -9.69
C LEU A 121 6.57 16.66 -10.23
N ALA A 122 7.48 16.24 -9.37
CA ALA A 122 8.84 15.86 -9.72
C ALA A 122 9.07 14.35 -9.45
N ILE A 123 10.18 13.81 -9.96
CA ILE A 123 10.56 12.40 -9.77
C ILE A 123 10.56 12.02 -8.28
N LYS A 124 11.05 12.89 -7.37
CA LYS A 124 11.04 12.67 -5.92
C LYS A 124 9.64 12.40 -5.36
N ASN A 125 8.61 13.04 -5.93
CA ASN A 125 7.23 12.84 -5.47
C ASN A 125 6.74 11.43 -5.84
N VAL A 126 7.11 10.94 -7.01
CA VAL A 126 6.79 9.57 -7.42
C VAL A 126 7.56 8.55 -6.58
N ALA A 127 8.84 8.84 -6.25
CA ALA A 127 9.62 8.00 -5.34
C ALA A 127 9.03 7.96 -3.92
N ASP A 128 8.38 9.03 -3.45
CA ASP A 128 7.67 9.06 -2.18
C ASP A 128 6.34 8.28 -2.21
N LEU A 129 5.66 8.24 -3.36
CA LEU A 129 4.44 7.45 -3.58
C LEU A 129 4.74 5.94 -3.69
N TYR A 130 5.84 5.57 -4.33
CA TYR A 130 6.22 4.18 -4.55
C TYR A 130 7.68 3.93 -4.12
N LEU A 131 7.86 3.45 -2.88
CA LEU A 131 9.17 3.35 -2.23
C LEU A 131 10.08 2.24 -2.74
N TYR A 132 9.49 1.11 -3.16
CA TYR A 132 10.25 -0.11 -3.45
C TYR A 132 10.66 -0.19 -4.93
N ASP A 133 11.81 -0.80 -5.20
CA ASP A 133 12.31 -1.06 -6.54
C ASP A 133 11.67 -2.33 -7.12
N ASN A 134 10.34 -2.35 -7.10
CA ASN A 134 9.55 -3.44 -7.66
C ASN A 134 9.32 -3.22 -9.17
N THR A 135 9.20 -4.33 -9.89
CA THR A 135 8.79 -4.32 -11.29
C THR A 135 7.32 -4.71 -11.43
N VAL A 136 6.68 -4.26 -12.52
CA VAL A 136 5.27 -4.56 -12.80
C VAL A 136 5.09 -6.04 -13.07
N ALA A 137 4.03 -6.61 -12.56
CA ALA A 137 3.62 -7.99 -12.83
C ALA A 137 2.15 -8.07 -13.23
N LEU A 138 1.83 -9.07 -14.01
CA LEU A 138 0.51 -9.47 -14.42
C LEU A 138 0.19 -10.83 -13.81
N LEU A 139 -1.00 -10.96 -13.23
CA LEU A 139 -1.57 -12.21 -12.74
C LEU A 139 -2.88 -12.49 -13.45
N LYS A 140 -3.09 -13.73 -13.87
CA LYS A 140 -4.38 -14.19 -14.38
C LYS A 140 -5.07 -15.03 -13.32
N VAL A 141 -6.18 -14.53 -12.80
CA VAL A 141 -6.92 -15.06 -11.67
C VAL A 141 -8.42 -15.16 -11.99
N THR A 142 -9.17 -15.83 -11.13
CA THR A 142 -10.64 -15.90 -11.21
C THR A 142 -11.29 -14.89 -10.25
N GLY A 143 -12.62 -14.66 -10.40
CA GLY A 143 -13.36 -13.83 -9.46
C GLY A 143 -13.33 -14.36 -8.02
N ALA A 144 -13.31 -15.69 -7.85
CA ALA A 144 -13.12 -16.32 -6.54
C ALA A 144 -11.76 -15.98 -5.94
N ASP A 145 -10.69 -15.93 -6.75
CA ASP A 145 -9.35 -15.55 -6.30
C ASP A 145 -9.28 -14.07 -5.93
N VAL A 146 -9.96 -13.21 -6.69
CA VAL A 146 -10.09 -11.77 -6.35
C VAL A 146 -10.74 -11.61 -4.97
N LYS A 147 -11.84 -12.34 -4.71
CA LYS A 147 -12.49 -12.32 -3.40
C LYS A 147 -11.56 -12.82 -2.30
N ASP A 148 -10.86 -13.94 -2.54
CA ASP A 148 -9.94 -14.54 -1.55
C ASP A 148 -8.76 -13.62 -1.24
N TRP A 149 -8.25 -12.89 -2.23
CA TRP A 149 -7.22 -11.88 -2.06
C TRP A 149 -7.71 -10.72 -1.17
N LEU A 150 -8.91 -10.21 -1.42
CA LEU A 150 -9.51 -9.15 -0.61
C LEU A 150 -9.83 -9.62 0.82
N GLU A 151 -10.25 -10.88 1.01
CA GLU A 151 -10.45 -11.48 2.34
C GLU A 151 -9.14 -11.53 3.15
N MET A 152 -8.01 -11.82 2.49
CA MET A 152 -6.70 -11.73 3.14
C MET A 152 -6.37 -10.29 3.53
N SER A 153 -6.54 -9.34 2.61
CA SER A 153 -6.32 -7.92 2.87
C SER A 153 -7.18 -7.41 4.04
N ALA A 154 -8.44 -7.86 4.13
CA ALA A 154 -9.34 -7.49 5.23
C ALA A 154 -8.88 -7.98 6.62
N GLY A 155 -7.87 -8.85 6.69
CA GLY A 155 -7.16 -9.21 7.93
C GLY A 155 -6.43 -8.04 8.58
N GLN A 156 -6.22 -6.93 7.85
CA GLN A 156 -5.73 -5.64 8.36
C GLN A 156 -6.52 -5.12 9.56
N PHE A 157 -7.78 -5.50 9.69
CA PHE A 157 -8.67 -4.92 10.68
C PHE A 157 -8.95 -5.87 11.84
N ASN A 158 -9.03 -5.30 13.05
CA ASN A 158 -9.58 -6.00 14.19
C ASN A 158 -11.08 -6.28 13.99
N GLN A 159 -11.57 -7.34 14.60
CA GLN A 159 -13.01 -7.57 14.63
C GLN A 159 -13.68 -6.56 15.57
N ILE A 160 -14.68 -5.86 15.05
CA ILE A 160 -15.50 -4.93 15.82
C ILE A 160 -16.69 -5.68 16.43
N ASP A 161 -16.77 -5.69 17.77
CA ASP A 161 -17.83 -6.34 18.51
C ASP A 161 -19.05 -5.39 18.65
N PRO A 162 -20.20 -5.71 18.02
CA PRO A 162 -21.39 -4.85 18.09
C PRO A 162 -21.97 -4.67 19.52
N SER A 163 -21.63 -5.53 20.45
CA SER A 163 -22.13 -5.48 21.82
C SER A 163 -21.35 -4.51 22.72
N LYS A 164 -20.18 -4.05 22.28
CA LYS A 164 -19.29 -3.17 23.04
C LYS A 164 -19.61 -1.71 22.82
N THR A 165 -19.58 -0.93 23.89
CA THR A 165 -19.82 0.53 23.90
C THR A 165 -18.56 1.36 24.09
N GLU A 166 -17.47 0.74 24.56
CA GLU A 166 -16.14 1.34 24.64
C GLU A 166 -15.50 1.52 23.25
N GLU A 167 -14.43 2.32 23.19
CA GLU A 167 -13.65 2.50 21.96
C GLU A 167 -12.99 1.19 21.54
N GLN A 168 -13.09 0.87 20.25
CA GLN A 168 -12.48 -0.30 19.62
C GLN A 168 -11.53 0.15 18.51
N GLN A 169 -10.27 -0.27 18.62
CA GLN A 169 -9.26 0.01 17.60
C GLN A 169 -9.53 -0.81 16.33
N LEU A 170 -9.59 -0.10 15.21
CA LEU A 170 -9.90 -0.70 13.92
C LEU A 170 -8.70 -1.42 13.31
N ILE A 171 -7.53 -0.78 13.31
CA ILE A 171 -6.34 -1.31 12.66
C ILE A 171 -5.66 -2.33 13.56
N ASN A 172 -5.36 -3.50 13.02
CA ASN A 172 -4.57 -4.53 13.68
C ASN A 172 -3.07 -4.18 13.57
N PRO A 173 -2.37 -3.88 14.69
CA PRO A 173 -0.97 -3.48 14.66
C PRO A 173 -0.01 -4.60 14.22
N ASP A 174 -0.44 -5.86 14.29
CA ASP A 174 0.35 -7.02 13.88
C ASP A 174 0.29 -7.24 12.35
N TYR A 175 -0.67 -6.61 11.66
CA TYR A 175 -0.79 -6.72 10.22
C TYR A 175 0.13 -5.71 9.50
N ARG A 176 0.85 -6.17 8.50
CA ARG A 176 1.76 -5.31 7.74
C ARG A 176 0.99 -4.54 6.67
N SER A 177 1.03 -3.21 6.69
CA SER A 177 0.28 -2.35 5.75
C SER A 177 0.58 -2.66 4.28
N TYR A 178 1.80 -3.08 3.94
CA TYR A 178 2.17 -3.50 2.58
C TYR A 178 1.52 -4.83 2.14
N ASN A 179 0.82 -5.53 3.03
CA ASN A 179 -0.03 -6.68 2.73
C ASN A 179 -1.52 -6.31 2.63
N TYR A 180 -1.88 -5.06 2.90
CA TYR A 180 -3.22 -4.55 2.73
C TYR A 180 -3.39 -4.05 1.28
N ASP A 181 -3.55 -4.99 0.35
CA ASP A 181 -3.85 -4.64 -1.04
C ASP A 181 -5.33 -4.22 -1.17
N VAL A 182 -5.56 -3.11 -1.83
CA VAL A 182 -6.86 -2.77 -2.42
C VAL A 182 -6.84 -3.12 -3.90
N ILE A 183 -8.00 -3.43 -4.49
CA ILE A 183 -8.09 -3.82 -5.89
C ILE A 183 -9.03 -2.86 -6.61
N ASP A 184 -8.47 -2.09 -7.53
CA ASP A 184 -9.18 -1.23 -8.45
C ASP A 184 -9.85 -2.00 -9.59
N GLY A 185 -11.00 -1.50 -10.06
CA GLY A 185 -11.80 -2.08 -11.12
C GLY A 185 -12.90 -3.02 -10.63
N VAL A 186 -12.99 -3.25 -9.33
CA VAL A 186 -14.13 -3.86 -8.63
C VAL A 186 -14.63 -2.93 -7.54
N THR A 187 -15.90 -3.07 -7.13
CA THR A 187 -16.44 -2.38 -5.96
C THR A 187 -16.79 -3.36 -4.87
N TYR A 188 -16.55 -3.01 -3.60
CA TYR A 188 -16.83 -3.89 -2.47
C TYR A 188 -16.95 -3.14 -1.15
N GLU A 189 -17.51 -3.82 -0.15
CA GLU A 189 -17.55 -3.34 1.23
C GLU A 189 -16.83 -4.34 2.14
N ILE A 190 -16.26 -3.82 3.25
CA ILE A 190 -15.57 -4.64 4.27
C ILE A 190 -16.41 -4.64 5.54
N ASP A 191 -17.00 -5.79 5.89
CA ASP A 191 -17.72 -5.99 7.15
C ASP A 191 -16.76 -6.45 8.25
N VAL A 192 -16.25 -5.52 9.02
CA VAL A 192 -15.32 -5.78 10.13
C VAL A 192 -16.01 -6.32 11.39
N THR A 193 -17.33 -6.47 11.41
CA THR A 193 -18.03 -7.20 12.49
C THR A 193 -17.83 -8.70 12.39
N GLN A 194 -17.45 -9.19 11.19
CA GLN A 194 -17.12 -10.59 10.95
C GLN A 194 -15.69 -10.92 11.37
N PRO A 195 -15.40 -12.16 11.78
CA PRO A 195 -14.03 -12.59 12.05
C PRO A 195 -13.19 -12.55 10.77
N ALA A 196 -11.86 -12.38 10.90
CA ALA A 196 -10.94 -12.49 9.79
C ALA A 196 -10.90 -13.95 9.27
N LYS A 197 -10.80 -14.12 7.94
CA LYS A 197 -10.65 -15.42 7.30
C LYS A 197 -9.23 -15.96 7.44
N TYR A 198 -8.24 -15.07 7.33
CA TYR A 198 -6.82 -15.38 7.39
C TYR A 198 -6.14 -14.65 8.56
N ASP A 199 -5.09 -15.24 9.09
CA ASP A 199 -4.16 -14.55 9.98
C ASP A 199 -3.21 -13.64 9.18
N PRO A 200 -2.37 -12.79 9.83
CA PRO A 200 -1.44 -11.90 9.15
C PRO A 200 -0.42 -12.60 8.24
N ASP A 201 -0.17 -13.88 8.42
CA ASP A 201 0.77 -14.69 7.63
C ASP A 201 0.08 -15.41 6.44
N GLY A 202 -1.24 -15.26 6.30
CA GLY A 202 -2.04 -15.86 5.22
C GLY A 202 -2.48 -17.31 5.50
N THR A 203 -2.40 -17.74 6.77
CA THR A 203 -2.95 -19.04 7.20
C THR A 203 -4.46 -18.94 7.34
N LEU A 204 -5.20 -19.88 6.79
CA LEU A 204 -6.65 -19.96 6.94
C LEU A 204 -7.02 -20.30 8.39
N ILE A 205 -7.71 -19.39 9.07
CA ILE A 205 -8.12 -19.54 10.48
C ILE A 205 -9.63 -19.68 10.63
N ASN A 206 -10.42 -19.14 9.70
CA ASN A 206 -11.88 -19.23 9.72
C ASN A 206 -12.42 -19.46 8.30
N GLU A 207 -12.64 -20.72 7.93
CA GLU A 207 -13.06 -21.11 6.57
C GLU A 207 -14.37 -20.43 6.13
N ASN A 208 -15.33 -20.30 7.03
CA ASN A 208 -16.66 -19.74 6.76
C ASN A 208 -16.75 -18.22 6.97
N ALA A 209 -15.66 -17.56 7.37
CA ALA A 209 -15.66 -16.12 7.52
C ALA A 209 -15.71 -15.42 6.14
N SER A 210 -16.46 -14.32 6.07
CA SER A 210 -16.51 -13.46 4.90
C SER A 210 -16.69 -12.01 5.35
N ARG A 211 -15.64 -11.24 5.22
CA ARG A 211 -15.62 -9.79 5.44
C ARG A 211 -15.95 -9.02 4.18
N ILE A 212 -15.62 -9.60 3.01
CA ILE A 212 -15.86 -8.95 1.73
C ILE A 212 -17.30 -9.23 1.31
N VAL A 213 -18.10 -8.15 1.30
CA VAL A 213 -19.50 -8.16 0.94
C VAL A 213 -19.75 -7.24 -0.25
N ASN A 214 -20.85 -7.44 -0.97
CA ASN A 214 -21.23 -6.62 -2.13
C ASN A 214 -20.13 -6.49 -3.21
N LEU A 215 -19.26 -7.51 -3.34
CA LEU A 215 -18.20 -7.52 -4.34
C LEU A 215 -18.81 -7.57 -5.76
N GLN A 216 -18.52 -6.53 -6.56
CA GLN A 216 -19.08 -6.36 -7.89
C GLN A 216 -17.99 -6.02 -8.91
N TYR A 217 -18.22 -6.48 -10.13
CA TYR A 217 -17.50 -6.06 -11.33
C TYR A 217 -18.53 -5.53 -12.35
N ASP A 218 -18.29 -4.34 -12.91
CA ASP A 218 -19.20 -3.68 -13.87
C ASP A 218 -20.67 -3.60 -13.36
N GLY A 219 -20.82 -3.26 -12.07
CA GLY A 219 -22.12 -3.10 -11.40
C GLY A 219 -22.91 -4.38 -11.18
N LYS A 220 -22.29 -5.55 -11.35
CA LYS A 220 -22.90 -6.87 -11.12
C LYS A 220 -22.09 -7.66 -10.10
N PRO A 221 -22.73 -8.54 -9.30
CA PRO A 221 -22.00 -9.46 -8.46
C PRO A 221 -20.90 -10.15 -9.25
N ILE A 222 -19.68 -10.23 -8.70
CA ILE A 222 -18.57 -10.87 -9.39
C ILE A 222 -18.88 -12.36 -9.64
N ASP A 223 -18.59 -12.82 -10.85
CA ASP A 223 -18.69 -14.26 -11.16
C ASP A 223 -17.40 -14.96 -10.72
N ASP A 224 -17.52 -15.91 -9.81
CA ASP A 224 -16.39 -16.68 -9.25
C ASP A 224 -15.51 -17.33 -10.34
N LYS A 225 -16.08 -17.64 -11.51
CA LYS A 225 -15.37 -18.29 -12.62
C LYS A 225 -14.85 -17.35 -13.69
N GLN A 226 -15.27 -16.08 -13.67
CA GLN A 226 -14.80 -15.08 -14.62
C GLN A 226 -13.29 -14.89 -14.44
N GLN A 227 -12.58 -14.84 -15.56
CA GLN A 227 -11.14 -14.57 -15.57
C GLN A 227 -10.87 -13.07 -15.61
N PHE A 228 -9.88 -12.67 -14.82
CA PHE A 228 -9.37 -11.32 -14.73
C PHE A 228 -7.86 -11.32 -14.90
N ILE A 229 -7.35 -10.23 -15.43
CA ILE A 229 -5.95 -9.86 -15.33
C ILE A 229 -5.82 -8.89 -14.16
N VAL A 230 -4.90 -9.13 -13.24
CA VAL A 230 -4.58 -8.19 -12.15
C VAL A 230 -3.17 -7.66 -12.35
N ALA A 231 -3.06 -6.35 -12.56
CA ALA A 231 -1.79 -5.64 -12.53
C ALA A 231 -1.34 -5.47 -11.07
N THR A 232 -0.09 -5.77 -10.78
CA THR A 232 0.51 -5.65 -9.45
C THR A 232 2.03 -5.54 -9.57
N ASN A 233 2.77 -5.90 -8.54
CA ASN A 233 4.23 -5.90 -8.56
C ASN A 233 4.81 -7.32 -8.42
N ASN A 234 6.11 -7.47 -8.75
CA ASN A 234 6.81 -8.75 -8.69
C ASN A 234 6.87 -9.35 -7.28
N TYR A 235 6.92 -8.52 -6.23
CA TYR A 235 6.90 -9.00 -4.85
C TYR A 235 5.60 -9.75 -4.54
N ARG A 236 4.46 -9.14 -4.87
CA ARG A 236 3.14 -9.76 -4.69
C ARG A 236 2.97 -10.99 -5.59
N ALA A 237 3.35 -10.89 -6.84
CA ALA A 237 3.19 -11.95 -7.84
C ALA A 237 3.96 -13.24 -7.49
N ASN A 238 5.13 -13.12 -6.84
CA ASN A 238 5.94 -14.26 -6.42
C ASN A 238 5.62 -14.77 -5.01
N GLY A 239 4.65 -14.14 -4.33
CA GLY A 239 4.23 -14.53 -2.99
C GLY A 239 3.23 -15.69 -2.97
N THR A 240 2.98 -16.21 -1.77
CA THR A 240 1.98 -17.25 -1.49
C THR A 240 0.67 -16.66 -0.95
N PHE A 241 0.42 -15.39 -1.23
CA PHE A 241 -0.73 -14.66 -0.74
C PHE A 241 -2.05 -15.30 -1.19
N PRO A 242 -3.05 -15.45 -0.33
CA PRO A 242 -4.37 -15.96 -0.72
C PRO A 242 -4.92 -15.22 -1.95
N GLY A 243 -5.53 -15.94 -2.87
CA GLY A 243 -5.93 -15.43 -4.18
C GLY A 243 -4.79 -15.39 -5.21
N VAL A 244 -3.61 -14.90 -4.85
CA VAL A 244 -2.43 -14.85 -5.74
C VAL A 244 -1.87 -16.25 -6.04
N ARG A 245 -1.77 -17.09 -5.03
CA ARG A 245 -1.22 -18.47 -5.15
C ARG A 245 -1.94 -19.37 -6.15
N ASN A 246 -3.16 -19.00 -6.52
CA ASN A 246 -3.99 -19.77 -7.49
C ASN A 246 -3.88 -19.20 -8.91
N ALA A 247 -3.08 -18.17 -9.13
CA ALA A 247 -2.93 -17.56 -10.45
C ALA A 247 -2.54 -18.60 -11.51
N THR A 248 -3.27 -18.62 -12.62
CA THR A 248 -3.04 -19.56 -13.72
C THR A 248 -1.95 -19.06 -14.69
N GLN A 249 -1.62 -17.79 -14.63
CA GLN A 249 -0.53 -17.16 -15.36
C GLN A 249 0.08 -16.07 -14.48
N ILE A 250 1.42 -16.03 -14.45
CA ILE A 250 2.20 -14.95 -13.83
C ILE A 250 3.20 -14.49 -14.87
N GLU A 251 3.23 -13.18 -15.13
CA GLU A 251 4.18 -12.56 -16.03
C GLU A 251 4.80 -11.35 -15.33
N VAL A 252 6.12 -11.30 -15.22
CA VAL A 252 6.87 -10.21 -14.59
C VAL A 252 7.57 -9.44 -15.71
N TYR A 253 7.30 -8.14 -15.76
CA TYR A 253 7.91 -7.23 -16.73
C TYR A 253 9.22 -6.64 -16.18
N PRO A 254 10.14 -6.18 -17.05
CA PRO A 254 11.38 -5.56 -16.60
C PRO A 254 11.19 -4.12 -16.13
N ASP A 255 10.05 -3.49 -16.45
CA ASP A 255 9.80 -2.08 -16.14
C ASP A 255 9.39 -1.91 -14.68
N GLU A 256 10.01 -0.94 -13.99
CA GLU A 256 9.73 -0.64 -12.58
C GLU A 256 8.35 0.03 -12.43
N ASN A 257 7.65 -0.30 -11.34
CA ASN A 257 6.37 0.35 -11.00
C ASN A 257 6.53 1.88 -10.89
N ARG A 258 7.64 2.35 -10.30
CA ARG A 258 7.95 3.78 -10.19
C ARG A 258 8.08 4.44 -11.56
N GLN A 259 8.81 3.83 -12.48
CA GLN A 259 8.95 4.33 -13.84
C GLN A 259 7.60 4.34 -14.57
N THR A 260 6.80 3.31 -14.38
CA THR A 260 5.45 3.22 -14.96
C THR A 260 4.55 4.39 -14.50
N ILE A 261 4.65 4.80 -13.22
CA ILE A 261 3.92 5.97 -12.70
C ILE A 261 4.45 7.26 -13.34
N ILE A 262 5.78 7.42 -13.46
CA ILE A 262 6.40 8.57 -14.14
C ILE A 262 5.92 8.66 -15.59
N ASP A 263 5.97 7.57 -16.34
CA ASP A 263 5.56 7.51 -17.72
C ASP A 263 4.08 7.85 -17.92
N TYR A 264 3.23 7.36 -16.98
CA TYR A 264 1.81 7.70 -16.96
C TYR A 264 1.60 9.22 -16.75
N ILE A 265 2.27 9.82 -15.77
CA ILE A 265 2.17 11.26 -15.48
C ILE A 265 2.67 12.08 -16.66
N LEU A 266 3.81 11.72 -17.27
CA LEU A 266 4.35 12.38 -18.45
C LEU A 266 3.38 12.34 -19.64
N ALA A 267 2.72 11.20 -19.86
CA ALA A 267 1.74 11.03 -20.92
C ALA A 267 0.47 11.88 -20.69
N GLN A 268 -0.02 11.95 -19.46
CA GLN A 268 -1.20 12.73 -19.09
C GLN A 268 -0.91 14.22 -18.94
N LYS A 269 0.33 14.60 -18.61
CA LYS A 269 0.80 15.97 -18.26
C LYS A 269 0.17 16.51 -16.98
N THR A 270 -1.13 16.35 -16.82
CA THR A 270 -1.89 16.74 -15.62
C THR A 270 -2.75 15.58 -15.18
N ILE A 271 -2.60 15.17 -13.94
CA ILE A 271 -3.38 14.08 -13.35
C ILE A 271 -4.39 14.61 -12.33
N ASN A 272 -5.51 13.90 -12.21
CA ASN A 272 -6.43 14.01 -11.08
C ASN A 272 -6.31 12.69 -10.28
N PRO A 273 -5.68 12.71 -9.11
CA PRO A 273 -5.44 11.50 -8.31
C PRO A 273 -6.61 11.17 -7.39
N SER A 274 -7.75 11.87 -7.50
CA SER A 274 -8.89 11.63 -6.61
C SER A 274 -9.26 10.16 -6.59
N ALA A 275 -9.42 9.61 -5.40
CA ALA A 275 -9.93 8.28 -5.17
C ALA A 275 -11.32 8.12 -5.79
N ASP A 276 -11.62 6.94 -6.36
CA ASP A 276 -12.90 6.67 -7.01
C ASP A 276 -13.95 6.06 -6.07
N ASN A 277 -13.55 5.83 -4.79
CA ASN A 277 -14.37 5.26 -3.72
C ASN A 277 -14.91 3.86 -4.08
N ASN A 278 -14.08 3.06 -4.71
CA ASN A 278 -14.43 1.70 -5.12
C ASN A 278 -14.60 0.74 -3.94
N TRP A 279 -14.14 1.11 -2.74
CA TRP A 279 -14.38 0.34 -1.54
C TRP A 279 -14.72 1.21 -0.32
N THR A 280 -15.48 0.63 0.61
CA THR A 280 -15.84 1.25 1.89
C THR A 280 -15.98 0.17 2.97
N PHE A 281 -16.12 0.59 4.23
CA PHE A 281 -16.63 -0.32 5.26
C PHE A 281 -18.14 -0.49 5.12
N ALA A 282 -18.63 -1.69 5.39
CA ALA A 282 -20.05 -1.90 5.66
C ALA A 282 -20.47 -1.01 6.86
N PRO A 283 -21.72 -0.53 6.91
CA PRO A 283 -22.16 0.36 7.97
C PRO A 283 -21.88 -0.21 9.37
N PHE A 284 -21.20 0.57 10.21
CA PHE A 284 -20.96 0.18 11.57
C PHE A 284 -22.28 0.12 12.37
N PRO A 285 -22.44 -0.87 13.27
CA PRO A 285 -23.63 -0.96 14.11
C PRO A 285 -23.83 0.29 14.99
N ALA A 286 -25.07 0.69 15.19
CA ALA A 286 -25.40 1.89 15.96
C ALA A 286 -24.85 1.80 17.39
N GLY A 287 -24.21 2.87 17.86
CA GLY A 287 -23.64 2.96 19.22
C GLY A 287 -22.23 2.40 19.39
N VAL A 288 -21.67 1.77 18.38
CA VAL A 288 -20.28 1.29 18.40
C VAL A 288 -19.33 2.46 18.18
N LYS A 289 -18.24 2.48 18.92
CA LYS A 289 -17.19 3.50 18.82
C LYS A 289 -15.94 2.91 18.17
N VAL A 290 -15.79 3.12 16.87
CA VAL A 290 -14.64 2.66 16.12
C VAL A 290 -13.62 3.77 16.02
N VAL A 291 -12.39 3.53 16.46
CA VAL A 291 -11.28 4.48 16.40
C VAL A 291 -10.08 3.87 15.66
N PHE A 292 -9.24 4.73 15.10
CA PHE A 292 -7.98 4.36 14.51
C PHE A 292 -6.96 5.48 14.65
N GLU A 293 -5.71 5.19 14.40
CA GLU A 293 -4.62 6.15 14.47
C GLU A 293 -4.08 6.49 13.09
N SER A 294 -3.69 7.75 12.91
CA SER A 294 -2.98 8.27 11.74
C SER A 294 -2.09 9.44 12.16
N SER A 295 -1.34 10.04 11.22
CA SER A 295 -0.55 11.24 11.52
C SER A 295 -1.41 12.36 12.13
N LYS A 296 -0.87 13.11 13.07
CA LYS A 296 -1.50 14.38 13.52
C LYS A 296 -1.66 15.38 12.36
N ASN A 297 -0.77 15.31 11.37
CA ASN A 297 -0.83 16.16 10.19
C ASN A 297 -2.03 15.85 9.28
N ALA A 298 -2.69 14.70 9.44
CA ALA A 298 -3.89 14.35 8.67
C ALA A 298 -5.06 15.33 8.88
N VAL A 299 -5.06 16.10 9.97
CA VAL A 299 -6.07 17.16 10.21
C VAL A 299 -6.11 18.18 9.08
N GLN A 300 -4.98 18.45 8.40
CA GLN A 300 -4.89 19.45 7.32
C GLN A 300 -5.72 19.06 6.07
N VAL A 301 -6.02 17.77 5.88
CA VAL A 301 -6.79 17.28 4.73
C VAL A 301 -8.26 17.00 5.06
N LEU A 302 -8.66 17.16 6.32
CA LEU A 302 -10.05 17.02 6.73
C LEU A 302 -10.87 18.26 6.36
N THR A 303 -12.08 18.02 5.90
CA THR A 303 -13.11 19.04 5.62
C THR A 303 -14.38 18.73 6.40
N ASP A 304 -15.35 19.64 6.39
CA ASP A 304 -16.66 19.42 7.01
C ASP A 304 -17.40 18.20 6.42
N ASP A 305 -17.15 17.91 5.14
CA ASP A 305 -17.76 16.81 4.39
C ASP A 305 -16.99 15.48 4.57
N SER A 306 -15.82 15.48 5.21
CA SER A 306 -15.07 14.25 5.44
C SER A 306 -15.85 13.27 6.31
N SER A 307 -15.85 11.98 5.94
CA SER A 307 -16.43 10.90 6.74
C SER A 307 -15.64 10.60 8.03
N ILE A 308 -14.42 11.09 8.11
CA ILE A 308 -13.49 10.93 9.22
C ILE A 308 -13.39 12.24 10.00
N LYS A 309 -13.24 12.15 11.32
CA LYS A 309 -12.95 13.29 12.20
C LYS A 309 -11.83 12.98 13.18
N TYR A 310 -11.05 13.99 13.53
CA TYR A 310 -10.08 13.96 14.61
C TYR A 310 -10.80 13.98 15.96
N VAL A 311 -10.39 13.11 16.89
CA VAL A 311 -11.00 13.02 18.21
C VAL A 311 -10.01 13.20 19.37
N GLY A 312 -8.74 13.38 19.08
CA GLY A 312 -7.73 13.64 20.11
C GLY A 312 -6.36 13.05 19.78
N GLU A 313 -5.50 13.02 20.78
CA GLU A 313 -4.19 12.39 20.65
C GLU A 313 -4.32 10.87 20.75
N GLY A 314 -3.56 10.17 19.91
CA GLY A 314 -3.37 8.73 19.93
C GLY A 314 -2.13 8.32 20.73
N SER A 315 -1.67 7.09 20.53
CA SER A 315 -0.42 6.59 21.10
C SER A 315 0.81 7.15 20.36
N ASP A 316 1.96 7.14 20.98
CA ASP A 316 3.29 7.36 20.40
C ASP A 316 3.39 8.51 19.39
N GLY A 317 2.65 9.60 19.61
CA GLY A 317 2.67 10.78 18.75
C GLY A 317 1.67 10.78 17.61
N PHE A 318 0.89 9.72 17.42
CA PHE A 318 -0.21 9.68 16.46
C PHE A 318 -1.38 10.59 16.84
N GLY A 319 -2.21 10.92 15.88
CA GLY A 319 -3.56 11.44 16.10
C GLY A 319 -4.57 10.31 16.11
N LYS A 320 -5.61 10.44 16.97
CA LYS A 320 -6.75 9.52 17.03
C LYS A 320 -7.93 10.06 16.24
N TYR A 321 -8.52 9.20 15.44
CA TYR A 321 -9.60 9.49 14.52
C TYR A 321 -10.75 8.51 14.68
N THR A 322 -11.94 8.91 14.19
CA THR A 322 -13.13 8.05 14.12
C THR A 322 -13.96 8.41 12.88
N PHE A 323 -14.82 7.52 12.46
CA PHE A 323 -15.83 7.81 11.43
C PHE A 323 -16.98 8.67 11.99
N LYS A 324 -17.61 9.50 11.14
CA LYS A 324 -18.81 10.31 11.51
C LYS A 324 -20.06 9.46 11.50
#